data_0e63bad83f9c7166d740b1672c11f6a0
#
_entry.id   0e63bad83f9c7166d740b1672c11f6a0
#
_cell.length_a   1.000
_cell.length_b   1.000
_cell.length_c   1.000
_cell.angle_alpha   90.00
_cell.angle_beta   90.00
_cell.angle_gamma   90.00
#
_symmetry.space_group_name_H-M   'P 1'
#
loop_
_entity.id
_entity.type
_entity.pdbx_description
1 polymer ?
#
loop_
_entity_poly.entity_id
_entity_poly.type
_entity_poly.pdbx_seq_one_letter_code
_entity_poly.pdbx_strand_id
1 'polypeptide(L)'
;MNQSILSAFGATGEERVINALNAFKQGNGVLVLDDEDRENEGDLIFPAETITPEQMAKLIRYGSGIVCLCITDEQCKQLDLPPMVEHNNGVNKTAFTVTIEAAEGVSTGVSAQDRVTTIKAAIAEQAKPTDLHRPGHVFPLRAAEGGVLARRGHTEASVDLARLSGFKPAGVICEITNDDGTMARAAEIIEFAKKFGYSVLTIEDLVAYRQKHQC
;
A
#
# COMPACT_ATOMS: atom_id res chain seq x y z
N MET A 1 -18.77 -5.35 -8.08
CA MET A 1 -18.35 -4.03 -8.67
C MET A 1 -18.73 -3.97 -10.14
N ASN A 2 -19.25 -2.83 -10.64
CA ASN A 2 -19.69 -2.68 -12.03
C ASN A 2 -18.49 -2.59 -12.98
N GLN A 3 -18.22 -3.64 -13.76
CA GLN A 3 -17.10 -3.74 -14.73
C GLN A 3 -17.10 -2.60 -15.76
N SER A 4 -18.26 -2.01 -16.05
CA SER A 4 -18.36 -0.94 -17.05
C SER A 4 -17.63 0.35 -16.65
N ILE A 5 -17.53 0.65 -15.35
CA ILE A 5 -16.86 1.86 -14.86
C ILE A 5 -15.33 1.71 -14.84
N LEU A 6 -14.83 0.47 -14.80
CA LEU A 6 -13.40 0.18 -14.82
C LEU A 6 -12.81 0.06 -16.24
N SER A 7 -13.66 -0.01 -17.26
CA SER A 7 -13.22 -0.21 -18.66
C SER A 7 -12.27 0.88 -19.18
N ALA A 8 -12.33 2.09 -18.60
CA ALA A 8 -11.41 3.19 -18.92
C ALA A 8 -9.95 2.90 -18.53
N PHE A 9 -9.72 1.96 -17.63
CA PHE A 9 -8.38 1.60 -17.12
C PHE A 9 -7.84 0.29 -17.71
N GLY A 10 -8.68 -0.42 -18.49
CA GLY A 10 -8.38 -1.67 -19.17
C GLY A 10 -9.68 -2.42 -19.45
N ALA A 11 -9.85 -2.97 -20.65
CA ALA A 11 -11.06 -3.67 -21.05
C ALA A 11 -11.28 -4.98 -20.26
N THR A 12 -10.19 -5.55 -19.73
CA THR A 12 -10.22 -6.77 -18.91
C THR A 12 -9.47 -6.55 -17.59
N GLY A 13 -9.71 -7.40 -16.59
CA GLY A 13 -8.96 -7.38 -15.33
C GLY A 13 -7.46 -7.58 -15.55
N GLU A 14 -7.08 -8.45 -16.47
CA GLU A 14 -5.69 -8.67 -16.83
C GLU A 14 -5.02 -7.41 -17.41
N GLU A 15 -5.69 -6.71 -18.30
CA GLU A 15 -5.19 -5.44 -18.84
C GLU A 15 -5.03 -4.37 -17.74
N ARG A 16 -5.97 -4.28 -16.81
CA ARG A 16 -5.86 -3.36 -15.67
C ARG A 16 -4.63 -3.67 -14.80
N VAL A 17 -4.37 -4.96 -14.52
CA VAL A 17 -3.17 -5.38 -13.79
C VAL A 17 -1.91 -5.03 -14.58
N ILE A 18 -1.85 -5.31 -15.88
CA ILE A 18 -0.69 -4.99 -16.73
C ILE A 18 -0.43 -3.48 -16.73
N ASN A 19 -1.47 -2.66 -16.89
CA ASN A 19 -1.35 -1.20 -16.85
C ASN A 19 -0.84 -0.71 -15.50
N ALA A 20 -1.36 -1.27 -14.41
CA ALA A 20 -0.91 -0.96 -13.06
C ALA A 20 0.56 -1.36 -12.83
N LEU A 21 0.96 -2.56 -13.24
CA LEU A 21 2.35 -3.01 -13.14
C LEU A 21 3.31 -2.13 -13.95
N ASN A 22 2.89 -1.66 -15.13
CA ASN A 22 3.69 -0.74 -15.95
C ASN A 22 3.83 0.64 -15.27
N ALA A 23 2.77 1.16 -14.66
CA ALA A 23 2.83 2.39 -13.88
C ALA A 23 3.75 2.22 -12.65
N PHE A 24 3.59 1.11 -11.94
CA PHE A 24 4.37 0.80 -10.74
C PHE A 24 5.88 0.68 -11.06
N LYS A 25 6.25 0.00 -12.17
CA LYS A 25 7.66 -0.09 -12.65
C LYS A 25 8.29 1.27 -12.91
N GLN A 26 7.49 2.28 -13.24
CA GLN A 26 7.95 3.65 -13.44
C GLN A 26 7.99 4.46 -12.13
N GLY A 27 7.72 3.83 -10.98
CA GLY A 27 7.62 4.48 -9.68
C GLY A 27 6.33 5.29 -9.48
N ASN A 28 5.34 5.13 -10.36
CA ASN A 28 4.04 5.80 -10.23
C ASN A 28 3.12 5.02 -9.28
N GLY A 29 2.21 5.75 -8.65
CA GLY A 29 1.16 5.15 -7.83
C GLY A 29 0.07 4.48 -8.65
N VAL A 30 -0.64 3.57 -8.01
CA VAL A 30 -1.84 2.92 -8.54
C VAL A 30 -2.94 2.93 -7.49
N LEU A 31 -4.19 2.90 -7.93
CA LEU A 31 -5.34 2.76 -7.04
C LEU A 31 -5.85 1.33 -7.09
N VAL A 32 -6.00 0.75 -5.93
CA VAL A 32 -6.52 -0.62 -5.77
C VAL A 32 -7.83 -0.57 -5.01
N LEU A 33 -8.87 -1.14 -5.61
CA LEU A 33 -10.20 -1.27 -5.02
C LEU A 33 -10.37 -2.67 -4.44
N ASP A 34 -10.93 -2.79 -3.25
CA ASP A 34 -11.30 -4.08 -2.70
C ASP A 34 -12.78 -4.43 -2.93
N ASP A 35 -13.22 -5.58 -2.40
CA ASP A 35 -14.57 -6.07 -2.59
C ASP A 35 -15.59 -5.23 -1.80
N GLU A 36 -16.79 -5.06 -2.36
CA GLU A 36 -17.89 -4.27 -1.74
C GLU A 36 -18.35 -4.85 -0.39
N ASP A 37 -18.17 -6.13 -0.18
CA ASP A 37 -18.52 -6.86 1.05
C ASP A 37 -17.36 -6.94 2.06
N ARG A 38 -16.19 -6.34 1.76
CA ARG A 38 -15.04 -6.27 2.65
C ARG A 38 -14.93 -4.88 3.31
N GLU A 39 -14.07 -4.00 2.83
CA GLU A 39 -13.94 -2.60 3.29
C GLU A 39 -14.71 -1.65 2.36
N ASN A 40 -14.84 -2.05 1.10
CA ASN A 40 -15.42 -1.24 0.03
C ASN A 40 -14.69 0.10 -0.08
N GLU A 41 -13.36 0.06 -0.09
CA GLU A 41 -12.48 1.22 -0.11
C GLU A 41 -11.52 1.15 -1.29
N GLY A 42 -10.71 2.19 -1.45
CA GLY A 42 -9.63 2.21 -2.41
C GLY A 42 -8.40 2.88 -1.83
N ASP A 43 -7.28 2.18 -1.95
CA ASP A 43 -5.99 2.66 -1.50
C ASP A 43 -5.16 3.20 -2.66
N LEU A 44 -4.54 4.34 -2.45
CA LEU A 44 -3.44 4.79 -3.29
C LEU A 44 -2.16 4.11 -2.82
N ILE A 45 -1.54 3.36 -3.72
CA ILE A 45 -0.39 2.50 -3.44
C ILE A 45 0.81 2.96 -4.25
N PHE A 46 1.97 3.08 -3.60
CA PHE A 46 3.26 3.35 -4.23
C PHE A 46 4.29 2.27 -3.89
N PRO A 47 5.27 1.99 -4.80
CA PRO A 47 6.41 1.16 -4.42
C PRO A 47 7.23 1.88 -3.36
N ALA A 48 7.50 1.22 -2.23
CA ALA A 48 8.27 1.81 -1.14
C ALA A 48 9.70 2.20 -1.56
N GLU A 49 10.26 1.46 -2.53
CA GLU A 49 11.61 1.66 -3.02
C GLU A 49 11.79 2.98 -3.79
N THR A 50 10.75 3.48 -4.44
CA THR A 50 10.83 4.68 -5.30
C THR A 50 10.02 5.86 -4.79
N ILE A 51 9.24 5.70 -3.71
CA ILE A 51 8.37 6.76 -3.20
C ILE A 51 9.13 8.06 -2.93
N THR A 52 8.54 9.17 -3.35
CA THR A 52 9.09 10.53 -3.19
C THR A 52 8.29 11.34 -2.16
N PRO A 53 8.86 12.45 -1.63
CA PRO A 53 8.12 13.35 -0.73
C PRO A 53 6.85 13.94 -1.36
N GLU A 54 6.84 14.20 -2.67
CA GLU A 54 5.67 14.69 -3.39
C GLU A 54 4.55 13.65 -3.45
N GLN A 55 4.91 12.37 -3.65
CA GLN A 55 3.97 11.25 -3.62
C GLN A 55 3.43 11.02 -2.20
N MET A 56 4.31 11.07 -1.20
CA MET A 56 3.92 10.99 0.21
C MET A 56 2.98 12.14 0.60
N ALA A 57 3.23 13.35 0.13
CA ALA A 57 2.34 14.49 0.36
C ALA A 57 0.94 14.27 -0.23
N LYS A 58 0.80 13.55 -1.35
CA LYS A 58 -0.50 13.16 -1.90
C LYS A 58 -1.23 12.16 -0.99
N LEU A 59 -0.53 11.16 -0.45
CA LEU A 59 -1.10 10.21 0.52
C LEU A 59 -1.62 10.93 1.77
N ILE A 60 -0.85 11.87 2.31
CA ILE A 60 -1.23 12.65 3.49
C ILE A 60 -2.41 13.59 3.19
N ARG A 61 -2.44 14.20 2.00
CA ARG A 61 -3.44 15.22 1.66
C ARG A 61 -4.79 14.65 1.24
N TYR A 62 -4.79 13.54 0.53
CA TYR A 62 -5.98 12.96 -0.08
C TYR A 62 -6.41 11.63 0.54
N GLY A 63 -5.59 11.08 1.39
CA GLY A 63 -5.88 9.86 2.13
C GLY A 63 -6.23 10.13 3.59
N SER A 64 -6.48 9.05 4.32
CA SER A 64 -6.77 9.05 5.76
C SER A 64 -5.64 9.67 6.61
N GLY A 65 -4.44 9.78 6.05
CA GLY A 65 -3.24 10.22 6.75
C GLY A 65 -2.56 9.11 7.57
N ILE A 66 -3.19 7.95 7.71
CA ILE A 66 -2.59 6.76 8.32
C ILE A 66 -1.74 6.06 7.26
N VAL A 67 -0.53 6.57 7.06
CA VAL A 67 0.37 6.02 6.04
C VAL A 67 0.94 4.68 6.53
N CYS A 68 0.62 3.61 5.80
CA CYS A 68 1.05 2.27 6.11
C CYS A 68 2.20 1.82 5.20
N LEU A 69 3.22 1.19 5.81
CA LEU A 69 4.30 0.49 5.12
C LEU A 69 4.03 -1.02 5.15
N CYS A 70 3.61 -1.58 4.03
CA CYS A 70 3.36 -3.01 3.90
C CYS A 70 4.66 -3.74 3.57
N ILE A 71 5.04 -4.70 4.41
CA ILE A 71 6.28 -5.47 4.31
C ILE A 71 6.03 -6.95 4.61
N THR A 72 6.98 -7.78 4.23
CA THR A 72 6.91 -9.23 4.48
C THR A 72 7.12 -9.57 5.95
N ASP A 73 6.72 -10.79 6.34
CA ASP A 73 6.99 -11.31 7.69
C ASP A 73 8.50 -11.38 7.99
N GLU A 74 9.31 -11.72 6.98
CA GLU A 74 10.78 -11.75 7.09
C GLU A 74 11.33 -10.35 7.42
N GLN A 75 10.88 -9.30 6.72
CA GLN A 75 11.28 -7.93 7.02
C GLN A 75 10.83 -7.47 8.40
N CYS A 76 9.60 -7.84 8.83
CA CYS A 76 9.15 -7.56 10.19
C CYS A 76 10.07 -8.20 11.24
N LYS A 77 10.49 -9.46 11.03
CA LYS A 77 11.43 -10.17 11.92
C LYS A 77 12.82 -9.53 11.90
N GLN A 78 13.33 -9.20 10.71
CA GLN A 78 14.63 -8.52 10.57
C GLN A 78 14.68 -7.21 11.34
N LEU A 79 13.59 -6.46 11.33
CA LEU A 79 13.47 -5.16 11.99
C LEU A 79 13.01 -5.26 13.46
N ASP A 80 12.77 -6.46 13.98
CA ASP A 80 12.20 -6.68 15.32
C ASP A 80 10.92 -5.86 15.55
N LEU A 81 9.93 -6.03 14.64
CA LEU A 81 8.64 -5.34 14.68
C LEU A 81 7.56 -6.30 15.24
N PRO A 82 7.30 -6.28 16.54
CA PRO A 82 6.23 -7.08 17.12
C PRO A 82 4.85 -6.57 16.70
N PRO A 83 3.80 -7.40 16.79
CA PRO A 83 2.43 -6.94 16.63
C PRO A 83 2.13 -5.75 17.54
N MET A 84 1.32 -4.80 17.06
CA MET A 84 0.92 -3.62 17.84
C MET A 84 0.17 -4.01 19.13
N VAL A 85 -0.54 -5.15 19.10
CA VAL A 85 -1.29 -5.70 20.24
C VAL A 85 -1.08 -7.20 20.32
N GLU A 86 -1.12 -7.77 21.53
CA GLU A 86 -1.04 -9.23 21.73
C GLU A 86 -2.26 -9.97 21.15
N HIS A 87 -3.46 -9.38 21.31
CA HIS A 87 -4.70 -9.94 20.84
C HIS A 87 -5.38 -9.01 19.85
N ASN A 88 -5.20 -9.28 18.56
CA ASN A 88 -5.89 -8.55 17.51
C ASN A 88 -7.37 -9.00 17.44
N ASN A 89 -8.27 -8.11 17.85
CA ASN A 89 -9.73 -8.30 17.77
C ASN A 89 -10.39 -7.45 16.67
N GLY A 90 -9.60 -6.78 15.82
CA GLY A 90 -10.10 -6.00 14.69
C GLY A 90 -10.89 -6.88 13.71
N VAL A 91 -11.92 -6.32 13.07
CA VAL A 91 -12.82 -7.05 12.15
C VAL A 91 -12.03 -7.70 11.02
N ASN A 92 -11.15 -6.95 10.35
CA ASN A 92 -10.38 -7.40 9.20
C ASN A 92 -9.04 -8.06 9.59
N LYS A 93 -8.74 -8.16 10.90
CA LYS A 93 -7.49 -8.74 11.42
C LYS A 93 -6.23 -8.15 10.79
N THR A 94 -6.27 -6.86 10.38
CA THR A 94 -5.12 -6.17 9.78
C THR A 94 -3.92 -6.25 10.72
N ALA A 95 -2.81 -6.77 10.22
CA ALA A 95 -1.65 -7.13 11.02
C ALA A 95 -0.71 -5.93 11.25
N PHE A 96 -1.22 -4.92 11.97
CA PHE A 96 -0.40 -3.80 12.43
C PHE A 96 0.74 -4.27 13.33
N THR A 97 1.91 -3.72 13.10
CA THR A 97 3.03 -3.79 14.04
C THR A 97 3.14 -2.49 14.83
N VAL A 98 4.07 -2.43 15.78
CA VAL A 98 4.43 -1.16 16.41
C VAL A 98 4.81 -0.12 15.36
N THR A 99 4.42 1.13 15.56
CA THR A 99 4.76 2.23 14.65
C THR A 99 6.24 2.58 14.72
N ILE A 100 6.78 3.13 13.64
CA ILE A 100 8.21 3.38 13.48
C ILE A 100 8.52 4.82 13.07
N GLU A 101 9.75 5.22 13.39
CA GLU A 101 10.39 6.44 12.94
C GLU A 101 11.84 6.12 12.57
N ALA A 102 12.44 6.80 11.58
CA ALA A 102 13.88 6.67 11.35
C ALA A 102 14.66 7.21 12.57
N ALA A 103 15.72 6.50 12.95
CA ALA A 103 16.58 6.93 14.05
C ALA A 103 17.37 8.20 13.70
N GLU A 104 17.63 8.41 12.41
CA GLU A 104 18.41 9.54 11.91
C GLU A 104 17.74 10.16 10.67
N GLY A 105 18.07 11.41 10.39
CA GLY A 105 17.64 12.11 9.16
C GLY A 105 16.21 12.62 9.17
N VAL A 106 15.52 12.62 10.31
CA VAL A 106 14.16 13.13 10.48
C VAL A 106 14.12 14.27 11.48
N SER A 107 13.10 15.12 11.39
CA SER A 107 12.82 16.16 12.38
C SER A 107 11.82 15.67 13.43
N THR A 108 10.52 15.93 13.22
CA THR A 108 9.45 15.46 14.10
C THR A 108 8.81 14.15 13.62
N GLY A 109 9.24 13.62 12.46
CA GLY A 109 8.74 12.40 11.88
C GLY A 109 7.44 12.53 11.06
N VAL A 110 6.75 13.66 11.16
CA VAL A 110 5.38 13.82 10.64
C VAL A 110 5.37 14.26 9.17
N SER A 111 6.39 15.03 8.74
CA SER A 111 6.42 15.60 7.40
C SER A 111 6.49 14.50 6.32
N ALA A 112 6.09 14.85 5.09
CA ALA A 112 6.21 13.92 3.95
C ALA A 112 7.67 13.45 3.76
N GLN A 113 8.65 14.34 3.91
CA GLN A 113 10.06 14.02 3.83
C GLN A 113 10.48 13.04 4.95
N ASP A 114 10.08 13.31 6.19
CA ASP A 114 10.44 12.45 7.33
C ASP A 114 9.87 11.04 7.18
N ARG A 115 8.58 10.92 6.73
CA ARG A 115 7.95 9.60 6.50
C ARG A 115 8.64 8.85 5.36
N VAL A 116 9.06 9.53 4.29
CA VAL A 116 9.86 8.90 3.21
C VAL A 116 11.22 8.44 3.76
N THR A 117 11.89 9.24 4.57
CA THR A 117 13.15 8.88 5.22
C THR A 117 12.98 7.62 6.08
N THR A 118 11.91 7.56 6.88
CA THR A 118 11.57 6.41 7.71
C THR A 118 11.32 5.15 6.86
N ILE A 119 10.55 5.26 5.78
CA ILE A 119 10.30 4.15 4.86
C ILE A 119 11.61 3.64 4.24
N LYS A 120 12.45 4.55 3.75
CA LYS A 120 13.75 4.18 3.15
C LYS A 120 14.68 3.49 4.15
N ALA A 121 14.73 3.96 5.39
CA ALA A 121 15.48 3.30 6.46
C ALA A 121 14.97 1.88 6.71
N ALA A 122 13.64 1.71 6.80
CA ALA A 122 13.03 0.41 7.07
C ALA A 122 13.25 -0.64 5.96
N ILE A 123 13.30 -0.21 4.67
CA ILE A 123 13.47 -1.14 3.54
C ILE A 123 14.91 -1.22 3.03
N ALA A 124 15.87 -0.58 3.69
CA ALA A 124 17.27 -0.69 3.32
C ALA A 124 17.72 -2.16 3.34
N GLU A 125 18.65 -2.54 2.46
CA GLU A 125 19.11 -3.94 2.33
C GLU A 125 19.66 -4.51 3.63
N GLN A 126 20.37 -3.68 4.39
CA GLN A 126 20.98 -4.04 5.67
C GLN A 126 20.29 -3.35 6.85
N ALA A 127 18.98 -3.04 6.71
CA ALA A 127 18.22 -2.41 7.78
C ALA A 127 18.26 -3.23 9.07
N LYS A 128 18.48 -2.54 10.19
CA LYS A 128 18.58 -3.12 11.53
C LYS A 128 17.51 -2.52 12.45
N PRO A 129 17.15 -3.21 13.53
CA PRO A 129 16.22 -2.65 14.53
C PRO A 129 16.65 -1.30 15.08
N THR A 130 17.96 -1.05 15.17
CA THR A 130 18.55 0.21 15.69
C THR A 130 18.42 1.40 14.74
N ASP A 131 18.10 1.16 13.46
CA ASP A 131 17.89 2.22 12.47
C ASP A 131 16.51 2.89 12.60
N LEU A 132 15.69 2.34 13.53
CA LEU A 132 14.31 2.79 13.75
C LEU A 132 14.05 3.05 15.25
N HIS A 133 13.41 4.15 15.53
CA HIS A 133 12.75 4.42 16.82
C HIS A 133 11.32 3.87 16.83
N ARG A 134 10.80 3.59 18.01
CA ARG A 134 9.43 3.14 18.30
C ARG A 134 8.91 3.87 19.55
N PRO A 135 7.69 4.48 19.53
CA PRO A 135 6.78 4.60 18.38
C PRO A 135 7.24 5.65 17.35
N GLY A 136 6.50 5.77 16.25
CA GLY A 136 6.71 6.76 15.20
C GLY A 136 5.44 7.07 14.41
N HIS A 137 5.59 7.68 13.23
CA HIS A 137 4.49 8.19 12.41
C HIS A 137 4.27 7.41 11.11
N VAL A 138 4.96 6.30 10.92
CA VAL A 138 4.72 5.31 9.86
C VAL A 138 4.21 4.02 10.50
N PHE A 139 3.20 3.41 9.91
CA PHE A 139 2.49 2.24 10.43
C PHE A 139 2.86 1.00 9.61
N PRO A 140 3.80 0.15 10.05
CA PRO A 140 4.10 -1.07 9.31
C PRO A 140 2.95 -2.08 9.43
N LEU A 141 2.65 -2.72 8.29
CA LEU A 141 1.70 -3.82 8.18
C LEU A 141 2.44 -5.06 7.70
N ARG A 142 2.20 -6.18 8.38
CA ARG A 142 2.74 -7.47 8.00
C ARG A 142 1.83 -8.11 6.96
N ALA A 143 2.31 -8.26 5.72
CA ALA A 143 1.59 -8.98 4.68
C ALA A 143 1.55 -10.48 4.98
N ALA A 144 0.42 -11.11 4.68
CA ALA A 144 0.28 -12.56 4.76
C ALA A 144 1.19 -13.24 3.73
N GLU A 145 1.82 -14.36 4.14
CA GLU A 145 2.57 -15.21 3.21
C GLU A 145 1.62 -15.74 2.13
N GLY A 146 2.04 -15.68 0.86
CA GLY A 146 1.18 -15.99 -0.28
C GLY A 146 0.48 -14.77 -0.89
N GLY A 147 0.57 -13.60 -0.28
CA GLY A 147 0.03 -12.34 -0.82
C GLY A 147 -1.48 -12.37 -0.96
N VAL A 148 -2.02 -11.75 -2.04
CA VAL A 148 -3.48 -11.68 -2.28
C VAL A 148 -4.15 -13.04 -2.44
N LEU A 149 -3.40 -14.10 -2.73
CA LEU A 149 -3.95 -15.46 -2.80
C LEU A 149 -4.26 -16.04 -1.41
N ALA A 150 -3.55 -15.57 -0.38
CA ALA A 150 -3.78 -15.97 1.01
C ALA A 150 -4.76 -15.03 1.74
N ARG A 151 -4.63 -13.71 1.51
CA ARG A 151 -5.50 -12.69 2.10
C ARG A 151 -5.78 -11.58 1.07
N ARG A 152 -7.05 -11.40 0.74
CA ARG A 152 -7.52 -10.45 -0.29
C ARG A 152 -7.58 -9.02 0.25
N GLY A 153 -6.43 -8.45 0.65
CA GLY A 153 -6.34 -7.12 1.23
C GLY A 153 -5.34 -6.22 0.52
N HIS A 154 -5.47 -4.90 0.74
CA HIS A 154 -4.58 -3.87 0.17
C HIS A 154 -3.12 -4.06 0.63
N THR A 155 -2.90 -4.53 1.86
CA THR A 155 -1.58 -4.88 2.40
C THR A 155 -0.87 -5.88 1.50
N GLU A 156 -1.53 -7.00 1.19
CA GLU A 156 -1.00 -8.06 0.35
C GLU A 156 -0.86 -7.61 -1.10
N ALA A 157 -1.84 -6.86 -1.61
CA ALA A 157 -1.81 -6.33 -2.97
C ALA A 157 -0.59 -5.42 -3.20
N SER A 158 -0.25 -4.58 -2.24
CA SER A 158 0.89 -3.67 -2.35
C SER A 158 2.23 -4.40 -2.43
N VAL A 159 2.40 -5.44 -1.64
CA VAL A 159 3.61 -6.30 -1.64
C VAL A 159 3.69 -7.12 -2.94
N ASP A 160 2.57 -7.65 -3.43
CA ASP A 160 2.52 -8.38 -4.69
C ASP A 160 2.81 -7.49 -5.89
N LEU A 161 2.22 -6.29 -5.94
CA LEU A 161 2.50 -5.31 -7.01
C LEU A 161 3.98 -4.92 -7.03
N ALA A 162 4.60 -4.70 -5.87
CA ALA A 162 6.02 -4.41 -5.78
C ALA A 162 6.86 -5.58 -6.32
N ARG A 163 6.58 -6.81 -5.88
CA ARG A 163 7.29 -8.02 -6.33
C ARG A 163 7.13 -8.25 -7.83
N LEU A 164 5.90 -8.18 -8.37
CA LEU A 164 5.62 -8.38 -9.80
C LEU A 164 6.20 -7.28 -10.68
N SER A 165 6.49 -6.13 -10.10
CA SER A 165 7.15 -5.00 -10.78
C SER A 165 8.68 -5.04 -10.69
N GLY A 166 9.26 -6.00 -9.96
CA GLY A 166 10.71 -6.17 -9.82
C GLY A 166 11.34 -5.31 -8.71
N PHE A 167 10.52 -4.73 -7.82
CA PHE A 167 10.98 -4.02 -6.63
C PHE A 167 11.10 -4.94 -5.41
N LYS A 168 11.72 -4.46 -4.36
CA LYS A 168 11.63 -5.07 -3.03
C LYS A 168 10.15 -5.28 -2.66
N PRO A 169 9.79 -6.39 -2.00
CA PRO A 169 8.41 -6.70 -1.67
C PRO A 169 7.89 -5.79 -0.53
N ALA A 170 7.82 -4.51 -0.82
CA ALA A 170 7.38 -3.46 0.11
C ALA A 170 6.57 -2.39 -0.64
N GLY A 171 5.41 -2.05 -0.11
CA GLY A 171 4.52 -1.02 -0.65
C GLY A 171 4.09 -0.01 0.41
N VAL A 172 3.76 1.20 -0.03
CA VAL A 172 3.20 2.25 0.83
C VAL A 172 1.77 2.48 0.42
N ILE A 173 0.85 2.40 1.37
CA ILE A 173 -0.58 2.53 1.13
C ILE A 173 -1.22 3.58 2.02
N CYS A 174 -2.28 4.20 1.53
CA CYS A 174 -3.19 5.02 2.32
C CYS A 174 -4.55 5.03 1.64
N GLU A 175 -5.60 4.83 2.41
CA GLU A 175 -6.98 4.85 1.96
C GLU A 175 -7.37 6.26 1.49
N ILE A 176 -8.10 6.39 0.37
CA ILE A 176 -8.57 7.69 -0.13
C ILE A 176 -9.83 8.12 0.62
N THR A 177 -9.84 9.38 1.03
CA THR A 177 -10.96 10.02 1.70
C THR A 177 -11.57 11.13 0.85
N ASN A 178 -12.84 11.41 1.06
CA ASN A 178 -13.52 12.60 0.55
C ASN A 178 -13.16 13.83 1.39
N ASP A 179 -13.39 15.04 0.86
CA ASP A 179 -13.08 16.29 1.56
C ASP A 179 -13.90 16.47 2.87
N ASP A 180 -15.03 15.78 2.99
CA ASP A 180 -15.86 15.77 4.22
C ASP A 180 -15.38 14.75 5.27
N GLY A 181 -14.32 13.99 4.98
CA GLY A 181 -13.74 12.99 5.85
C GLY A 181 -14.39 11.60 5.75
N THR A 182 -15.37 11.41 4.87
CA THR A 182 -15.89 10.07 4.59
C THR A 182 -14.93 9.28 3.69
N MET A 183 -15.03 7.95 3.72
CA MET A 183 -14.22 7.11 2.85
C MET A 183 -14.69 7.21 1.40
N ALA A 184 -13.78 7.45 0.47
CA ALA A 184 -14.09 7.43 -0.96
C ALA A 184 -14.45 6.00 -1.39
N ARG A 185 -15.48 5.88 -2.24
CA ARG A 185 -15.94 4.62 -2.82
C ARG A 185 -15.55 4.54 -4.30
N ALA A 186 -15.89 3.45 -4.94
CA ALA A 186 -15.45 3.18 -6.32
C ALA A 186 -15.69 4.36 -7.29
N ALA A 187 -16.82 5.06 -7.20
CA ALA A 187 -17.12 6.19 -8.08
C ALA A 187 -16.14 7.37 -7.86
N GLU A 188 -15.95 7.78 -6.61
CA GLU A 188 -15.03 8.86 -6.22
C GLU A 188 -13.57 8.49 -6.52
N ILE A 189 -13.18 7.22 -6.27
CA ILE A 189 -11.84 6.70 -6.59
C ILE A 189 -11.56 6.79 -8.10
N ILE A 190 -12.53 6.45 -8.94
CA ILE A 190 -12.39 6.53 -10.40
C ILE A 190 -12.23 7.98 -10.87
N GLU A 191 -13.01 8.92 -10.31
CA GLU A 191 -12.85 10.33 -10.63
C GLU A 191 -11.48 10.86 -10.14
N PHE A 192 -11.04 10.44 -8.97
CA PHE A 192 -9.70 10.75 -8.47
C PHE A 192 -8.60 10.19 -9.40
N ALA A 193 -8.74 8.94 -9.85
CA ALA A 193 -7.83 8.31 -10.79
C ALA A 193 -7.71 9.10 -12.10
N LYS A 194 -8.82 9.48 -12.68
CA LYS A 194 -8.87 10.30 -13.92
C LYS A 194 -8.22 11.67 -13.72
N LYS A 195 -8.51 12.33 -12.59
CA LYS A 195 -7.98 13.65 -12.26
C LYS A 195 -6.45 13.66 -12.15
N PHE A 196 -5.87 12.61 -11.56
CA PHE A 196 -4.44 12.54 -11.28
C PHE A 196 -3.66 11.60 -12.21
N GLY A 197 -4.34 10.92 -13.13
CA GLY A 197 -3.70 10.02 -14.12
C GLY A 197 -3.22 8.69 -13.51
N TYR A 198 -3.92 8.16 -12.51
CA TYR A 198 -3.57 6.87 -11.91
C TYR A 198 -4.23 5.70 -12.63
N SER A 199 -3.52 4.58 -12.73
CA SER A 199 -4.11 3.30 -13.10
C SER A 199 -4.97 2.77 -11.96
N VAL A 200 -6.05 2.05 -12.30
CA VAL A 200 -6.96 1.42 -11.33
C VAL A 200 -7.06 -0.07 -11.63
N LEU A 201 -7.01 -0.87 -10.57
CA LEU A 201 -7.30 -2.30 -10.61
C LEU A 201 -8.09 -2.69 -9.36
N THR A 202 -8.58 -3.92 -9.32
CA THR A 202 -9.23 -4.50 -8.14
C THR A 202 -8.36 -5.60 -7.52
N ILE A 203 -8.60 -5.92 -6.25
CA ILE A 203 -7.99 -7.11 -5.61
C ILE A 203 -8.35 -8.37 -6.41
N GLU A 204 -9.61 -8.49 -6.88
CA GLU A 204 -10.05 -9.61 -7.73
C GLU A 204 -9.24 -9.74 -9.02
N ASP A 205 -8.98 -8.62 -9.72
CA ASP A 205 -8.15 -8.61 -10.93
C ASP A 205 -6.75 -9.17 -10.64
N LEU A 206 -6.14 -8.75 -9.53
CA LEU A 206 -4.80 -9.19 -9.14
C LEU A 206 -4.77 -10.67 -8.74
N VAL A 207 -5.80 -11.14 -8.02
CA VAL A 207 -5.97 -12.56 -7.69
C VAL A 207 -6.07 -13.39 -8.95
N ALA A 208 -6.96 -13.03 -9.89
CA ALA A 208 -7.15 -13.75 -11.15
C ALA A 208 -5.85 -13.76 -12.00
N TYR A 209 -5.15 -12.62 -12.05
CA TYR A 209 -3.87 -12.49 -12.74
C TYR A 209 -2.83 -13.45 -12.17
N ARG A 210 -2.63 -13.46 -10.84
CA ARG A 210 -1.65 -14.31 -10.16
C ARG A 210 -1.98 -15.79 -10.34
N GLN A 211 -3.26 -16.19 -10.25
CA GLN A 211 -3.69 -17.57 -10.47
C GLN A 211 -3.39 -18.02 -11.92
N LYS A 212 -3.69 -17.18 -12.90
CA LYS A 212 -3.47 -17.47 -14.33
C LYS A 212 -1.98 -17.62 -14.65
N HIS A 213 -1.14 -16.75 -14.12
CA HIS A 213 0.29 -16.70 -14.41
C HIS A 213 1.16 -17.49 -13.42
N GLN A 214 0.57 -18.13 -12.41
CA GLN A 214 1.26 -18.93 -11.38
C GLN A 214 2.41 -18.19 -10.69
N CYS A 215 2.22 -16.91 -10.38
CA CYS A 215 3.24 -16.01 -9.84
C CYS A 215 2.82 -15.38 -8.49
#